data_ca3cb2b33edb35ab2797c6e957753154
#
_entry.id   ca3cb2b33edb35ab2797c6e957753154
#
_cell.length_a   1.000
_cell.length_b   1.000
_cell.length_c   1.000
_cell.angle_alpha   90.00
_cell.angle_beta   90.00
_cell.angle_gamma   90.00
#
_symmetry.space_group_name_H-M   'P 1'
#
loop_
_entity.id
_entity.type
_entity.pdbx_description
1 polymer ?
#
loop_
_entity_poly.entity_id
_entity_poly.type
_entity_poly.pdbx_seq_one_letter_code
_entity_poly.pdbx_strand_id
1 'polypeptide(L)'
;MMNETGTRRETRRCSPVFAAALALLFASVATAASALNADEIIERMEANQTHSTARIEGRMVIRDRFGDRTSTYIAYSEGAERFLVEFTSRHEEGQRVLRRGDSLYLYYPDARETIRIQGAALRDSLLGSDVSYEDMTGGRGLADDYDFELVGEETVDGRRTYEVKLTARTTDVAYALQTYWIDAEDFVLRRSEQYARSGRLLKTTEVLETMQVGDYLFPSRIRVTDETRRSAGTEMIVEAAEVDVDLPDGVFSLEELTW
;
A
#
# COMPACT_ATOMS: atom_id res chain seq x y z
N MET A 1 26.22 76.56 79.89
CA MET A 1 27.50 75.95 79.65
C MET A 1 27.27 74.81 78.68
N MET A 2 27.55 75.08 77.40
CA MET A 2 28.29 74.18 76.54
C MET A 2 27.51 73.04 75.90
N ASN A 3 27.61 72.78 74.82
CA ASN A 3 28.23 73.17 73.57
C ASN A 3 27.57 72.16 72.51
N GLU A 4 26.88 72.75 71.58
CA GLU A 4 26.26 71.94 70.50
C GLU A 4 27.20 71.91 69.32
N THR A 5 27.54 70.72 68.87
CA THR A 5 28.21 70.50 67.60
C THR A 5 27.24 69.80 66.62
N GLY A 6 26.79 70.61 65.72
CA GLY A 6 25.91 70.09 64.66
C GLY A 6 26.67 69.29 63.61
N THR A 7 26.19 68.18 63.28
CA THR A 7 26.70 67.36 62.18
C THR A 7 25.72 67.41 61.03
N ARG A 8 26.16 68.00 59.97
CA ARG A 8 25.48 68.17 58.66
C ARG A 8 25.42 66.77 57.98
N ARG A 9 24.21 66.24 57.77
CA ARG A 9 24.00 65.07 56.89
C ARG A 9 23.86 65.54 55.47
N GLU A 10 24.81 65.12 54.61
CA GLU A 10 24.71 65.22 53.16
C GLU A 10 23.77 64.12 52.64
N THR A 11 22.73 64.57 52.00
CA THR A 11 21.84 63.69 51.25
C THR A 11 22.43 63.40 49.86
N ARG A 12 22.99 62.23 49.69
CA ARG A 12 23.38 61.76 48.34
C ARG A 12 22.13 61.35 47.58
N ARG A 13 21.83 62.05 46.53
CA ARG A 13 20.79 61.66 45.53
C ARG A 13 21.31 60.46 44.72
N CYS A 14 20.64 59.28 44.84
CA CYS A 14 20.82 58.20 43.97
C CYS A 14 19.98 58.44 42.68
N SER A 15 20.64 58.50 41.55
CA SER A 15 19.99 58.51 40.24
C SER A 15 19.38 57.14 39.95
N PRO A 16 18.16 57.05 39.36
CA PRO A 16 17.60 55.78 38.93
C PRO A 16 18.29 55.35 37.63
N VAL A 17 18.98 54.22 37.70
CA VAL A 17 19.49 53.51 36.53
C VAL A 17 18.31 52.91 35.78
N PHE A 18 18.08 53.37 34.57
CA PHE A 18 17.13 52.78 33.63
C PHE A 18 17.56 51.34 33.30
N ALA A 19 16.88 50.36 33.84
CA ALA A 19 16.97 48.96 33.40
C ALA A 19 16.11 48.82 32.14
N ALA A 20 16.72 48.89 30.97
CA ALA A 20 16.08 48.52 29.69
C ALA A 20 15.91 47.01 29.65
N ALA A 21 14.70 46.50 29.93
CA ALA A 21 14.32 45.09 29.72
C ALA A 21 14.15 44.87 28.23
N LEU A 22 15.16 44.25 27.59
CA LEU A 22 15.10 43.75 26.22
C LEU A 22 14.22 42.49 26.17
N ALA A 23 12.95 42.67 25.90
CA ALA A 23 12.03 41.55 25.66
C ALA A 23 12.35 40.94 24.28
N LEU A 24 13.09 39.82 24.26
CA LEU A 24 13.29 38.96 23.10
C LEU A 24 11.95 38.27 22.78
N LEU A 25 11.21 38.80 21.79
CA LEU A 25 10.12 38.11 21.15
C LEU A 25 10.72 36.92 20.37
N PHE A 26 10.65 35.73 20.95
CA PHE A 26 10.76 34.48 20.19
C PHE A 26 9.52 34.35 19.30
N ALA A 27 9.61 34.84 18.07
CA ALA A 27 8.67 34.49 17.03
C ALA A 27 8.88 33.00 16.68
N SER A 28 8.09 32.14 17.30
CA SER A 28 7.98 30.74 16.90
C SER A 28 7.42 30.74 15.48
N VAL A 29 8.27 30.60 14.49
CA VAL A 29 7.86 30.25 13.12
C VAL A 29 7.36 28.80 13.22
N ALA A 30 6.06 28.63 13.47
CA ALA A 30 5.40 27.37 13.24
C ALA A 30 5.48 27.13 11.73
N THR A 31 6.42 26.31 11.30
CA THR A 31 6.38 25.71 9.96
C THR A 31 5.12 24.89 9.94
N ALA A 32 4.06 25.40 9.31
CA ALA A 32 2.90 24.61 8.96
C ALA A 32 3.42 23.50 8.04
N ALA A 33 3.58 22.29 8.59
CA ALA A 33 3.73 21.12 7.76
C ALA A 33 2.49 21.11 6.84
N SER A 34 2.69 21.26 5.53
CA SER A 34 1.62 21.15 4.57
C SER A 34 0.98 19.78 4.78
N ALA A 35 -0.32 19.75 5.04
CA ALA A 35 -1.04 18.49 5.11
C ALA A 35 -0.90 17.79 3.75
N LEU A 36 -0.59 16.49 3.79
CA LEU A 36 -0.47 15.69 2.58
C LEU A 36 -1.80 15.71 1.81
N ASN A 37 -1.72 15.83 0.50
CA ASN A 37 -2.89 15.65 -0.37
C ASN A 37 -3.05 14.18 -0.76
N ALA A 38 -4.18 13.83 -1.43
CA ALA A 38 -4.47 12.46 -1.81
C ALA A 38 -3.44 11.87 -2.77
N ASP A 39 -2.98 12.66 -3.74
CA ASP A 39 -1.98 12.23 -4.72
C ASP A 39 -0.65 11.87 -4.04
N GLU A 40 -0.15 12.72 -3.13
CA GLU A 40 1.08 12.46 -2.37
C GLU A 40 0.99 11.21 -1.48
N ILE A 41 -0.19 10.94 -0.91
CA ILE A 41 -0.43 9.75 -0.08
C ILE A 41 -0.40 8.49 -0.94
N ILE A 42 -1.07 8.50 -2.09
CA ILE A 42 -1.07 7.39 -3.04
C ILE A 42 0.33 7.15 -3.60
N GLU A 43 1.05 8.19 -4.01
CA GLU A 43 2.43 8.07 -4.52
C GLU A 43 3.35 7.39 -3.51
N ARG A 44 3.29 7.77 -2.22
CA ARG A 44 4.08 7.14 -1.16
C ARG A 44 3.67 5.69 -0.91
N MET A 45 2.38 5.39 -0.97
CA MET A 45 1.88 4.03 -0.85
C MET A 45 2.39 3.16 -2.02
N GLU A 46 2.29 3.64 -3.27
CA GLU A 46 2.78 2.93 -4.44
C GLU A 46 4.30 2.72 -4.40
N ALA A 47 5.06 3.71 -3.92
CA ALA A 47 6.51 3.60 -3.75
C ALA A 47 6.91 2.47 -2.80
N ASN A 48 6.10 2.16 -1.77
CA ASN A 48 6.33 1.02 -0.87
C ASN A 48 6.03 -0.33 -1.53
N GLN A 49 5.25 -0.36 -2.59
CA GLN A 49 4.81 -1.60 -3.26
C GLN A 49 5.57 -1.86 -4.57
N THR A 50 6.24 -0.85 -5.11
CA THR A 50 6.95 -0.94 -6.38
C THR A 50 8.44 -1.05 -6.14
N HIS A 51 9.03 -2.17 -6.52
CA HIS A 51 10.45 -2.43 -6.44
C HIS A 51 11.04 -2.50 -7.86
N SER A 52 12.35 -2.22 -8.02
CA SER A 52 13.00 -2.40 -9.33
C SER A 52 12.84 -3.84 -9.80
N THR A 53 13.12 -4.80 -8.91
CA THR A 53 12.82 -6.22 -9.10
C THR A 53 12.42 -6.85 -7.76
N ALA A 54 11.58 -7.89 -7.81
CA ALA A 54 11.32 -8.70 -6.63
C ALA A 54 11.11 -10.17 -7.00
N ARG A 55 11.48 -11.06 -6.08
CA ARG A 55 11.17 -12.48 -6.08
C ARG A 55 10.46 -12.82 -4.78
N ILE A 56 9.28 -13.42 -4.89
CA ILE A 56 8.42 -13.72 -3.76
C ILE A 56 8.06 -15.20 -3.79
N GLU A 57 8.23 -15.89 -2.67
CA GLU A 57 7.66 -17.22 -2.44
C GLU A 57 6.48 -17.09 -1.48
N GLY A 58 5.39 -17.76 -1.80
CA GLY A 58 4.21 -17.66 -0.97
C GLY A 58 3.18 -18.74 -1.23
N ARG A 59 2.09 -18.62 -0.51
CA ARG A 59 0.94 -19.51 -0.64
C ARG A 59 -0.38 -18.77 -0.46
N MET A 60 -1.40 -19.29 -1.12
CA MET A 60 -2.79 -18.91 -0.91
C MET A 60 -3.49 -20.01 -0.11
N VAL A 61 -4.19 -19.64 0.95
CA VAL A 61 -5.09 -20.53 1.70
C VAL A 61 -6.51 -20.13 1.35
N ILE A 62 -7.15 -20.94 0.53
CA ILE A 62 -8.52 -20.72 0.01
C ILE A 62 -9.46 -21.47 0.92
N ARG A 63 -10.38 -20.75 1.59
CA ARG A 63 -11.37 -21.33 2.49
C ARG A 63 -12.75 -21.27 1.85
N ASP A 64 -13.25 -22.40 1.47
CA ASP A 64 -14.59 -22.52 0.92
C ASP A 64 -15.44 -23.53 1.72
N ARG A 65 -16.70 -23.73 1.29
CA ARG A 65 -17.63 -24.65 1.94
C ARG A 65 -17.22 -26.13 1.87
N PHE A 66 -16.21 -26.45 1.07
CA PHE A 66 -15.72 -27.83 0.89
C PHE A 66 -14.46 -28.11 1.72
N GLY A 67 -13.90 -27.09 2.36
CA GLY A 67 -12.71 -27.16 3.19
C GLY A 67 -11.62 -26.21 2.74
N ASP A 68 -10.49 -26.29 3.41
CA ASP A 68 -9.32 -25.45 3.12
C ASP A 68 -8.45 -26.09 2.03
N ARG A 69 -8.06 -25.29 1.05
CA ARG A 69 -7.14 -25.68 -0.01
C ARG A 69 -5.96 -24.70 -0.02
N THR A 70 -4.76 -25.23 -0.15
CA THR A 70 -3.54 -24.41 -0.22
C THR A 70 -2.92 -24.54 -1.62
N SER A 71 -2.59 -23.41 -2.22
CA SER A 71 -1.83 -23.30 -3.46
C SER A 71 -0.57 -22.51 -3.22
N THR A 72 0.60 -23.08 -3.55
CA THR A 72 1.92 -22.44 -3.42
C THR A 72 2.36 -21.83 -4.74
N TYR A 73 3.14 -20.76 -4.67
CA TYR A 73 3.61 -20.05 -5.86
C TYR A 73 4.96 -19.39 -5.65
N ILE A 74 5.62 -19.12 -6.77
CA ILE A 74 6.75 -18.19 -6.87
C ILE A 74 6.28 -17.06 -7.77
N ALA A 75 6.52 -15.81 -7.35
CA ALA A 75 6.22 -14.64 -8.16
C ALA A 75 7.49 -13.81 -8.40
N TYR A 76 7.54 -13.19 -9.58
CA TYR A 76 8.58 -12.27 -9.99
C TYR A 76 7.94 -10.96 -10.43
N SER A 77 8.55 -9.83 -10.11
CA SER A 77 8.11 -8.52 -10.58
C SER A 77 9.28 -7.65 -11.03
N GLU A 78 9.02 -6.77 -11.97
CA GLU A 78 9.93 -5.72 -12.42
C GLU A 78 9.13 -4.43 -12.63
N GLY A 79 9.32 -3.48 -11.71
CA GLY A 79 8.49 -2.28 -11.64
C GLY A 79 7.00 -2.62 -11.44
N ALA A 80 6.14 -1.75 -11.95
CA ALA A 80 4.67 -1.91 -11.87
C ALA A 80 4.06 -2.67 -13.07
N GLU A 81 4.82 -2.89 -14.15
CA GLU A 81 4.26 -3.35 -15.43
C GLU A 81 4.49 -4.82 -15.74
N ARG A 82 5.44 -5.45 -15.08
CA ARG A 82 5.83 -6.84 -15.33
C ARG A 82 5.67 -7.67 -14.08
N PHE A 83 4.87 -8.70 -14.18
CA PHE A 83 4.63 -9.62 -13.06
C PHE A 83 4.38 -11.02 -13.60
N LEU A 84 5.09 -12.00 -13.07
CA LEU A 84 4.89 -13.41 -13.35
C LEU A 84 4.59 -14.14 -12.04
N VAL A 85 3.55 -14.96 -12.03
CA VAL A 85 3.30 -15.97 -10.99
C VAL A 85 3.39 -17.35 -11.61
N GLU A 86 4.15 -18.23 -10.98
CA GLU A 86 4.20 -19.65 -11.28
C GLU A 86 3.68 -20.44 -10.08
N PHE A 87 2.65 -21.26 -10.29
CA PHE A 87 2.12 -22.13 -9.27
C PHE A 87 2.95 -23.41 -9.17
N THR A 88 3.28 -23.79 -7.93
CA THR A 88 4.19 -24.90 -7.61
C THR A 88 3.51 -26.05 -6.88
N SER A 89 2.24 -25.88 -6.46
CA SER A 89 1.47 -26.94 -5.84
C SER A 89 1.01 -27.97 -6.88
N ARG A 90 0.95 -29.24 -6.48
CA ARG A 90 0.76 -30.39 -7.35
C ARG A 90 -0.42 -30.30 -8.35
N HIS A 91 -1.50 -29.63 -7.98
CA HIS A 91 -2.68 -29.52 -8.83
C HIS A 91 -2.59 -28.40 -9.86
N GLU A 92 -1.78 -27.40 -9.58
CA GLU A 92 -1.58 -26.23 -10.41
C GLU A 92 -0.14 -26.11 -10.94
N GLU A 93 0.68 -27.15 -10.73
CA GLU A 93 2.12 -27.14 -11.06
C GLU A 93 2.40 -26.74 -12.51
N GLY A 94 3.22 -25.70 -12.67
CA GLY A 94 3.57 -25.13 -13.97
C GLY A 94 2.49 -24.24 -14.59
N GLN A 95 1.33 -24.05 -13.95
CA GLN A 95 0.39 -23.03 -14.36
C GLN A 95 1.01 -21.65 -14.09
N ARG A 96 0.93 -20.73 -15.08
CA ARG A 96 1.57 -19.42 -14.99
C ARG A 96 0.62 -18.30 -15.34
N VAL A 97 0.79 -17.15 -14.67
CA VAL A 97 0.07 -15.91 -14.94
C VAL A 97 1.10 -14.82 -15.18
N LEU A 98 1.20 -14.32 -16.40
CA LEU A 98 2.13 -13.27 -16.80
C LEU A 98 1.38 -11.98 -17.10
N ARG A 99 1.72 -10.89 -16.39
CA ARG A 99 1.33 -9.53 -16.76
C ARG A 99 2.45 -8.84 -17.56
N ARG A 100 2.05 -8.19 -18.64
CA ARG A 100 2.89 -7.28 -19.42
C ARG A 100 2.06 -6.05 -19.78
N GLY A 101 2.26 -4.97 -19.03
CA GLY A 101 1.40 -3.78 -19.14
C GLY A 101 -0.08 -4.16 -18.90
N ASP A 102 -0.95 -3.84 -19.85
CA ASP A 102 -2.40 -4.06 -19.74
C ASP A 102 -2.86 -5.49 -20.06
N SER A 103 -1.95 -6.36 -20.42
CA SER A 103 -2.29 -7.71 -20.86
C SER A 103 -1.87 -8.75 -19.87
N LEU A 104 -2.78 -9.66 -19.55
CA LEU A 104 -2.50 -10.88 -18.81
C LEU A 104 -2.53 -12.08 -19.75
N TYR A 105 -1.58 -12.98 -19.55
CA TYR A 105 -1.45 -14.24 -20.26
C TYR A 105 -1.48 -15.37 -19.24
N LEU A 106 -2.41 -16.30 -19.43
CA LEU A 106 -2.57 -17.49 -18.61
C LEU A 106 -2.03 -18.69 -19.37
N TYR A 107 -1.07 -19.38 -18.81
CA TYR A 107 -0.55 -20.62 -19.37
C TYR A 107 -1.06 -21.83 -18.58
N TYR A 108 -1.60 -22.81 -19.29
CA TYR A 108 -2.08 -24.07 -18.76
C TYR A 108 -1.20 -25.22 -19.29
N PRO A 109 -0.32 -25.81 -18.48
CA PRO A 109 0.65 -26.81 -18.93
C PRO A 109 0.00 -28.08 -19.48
N ASP A 110 -1.11 -28.53 -18.92
CA ASP A 110 -1.84 -29.73 -19.37
C ASP A 110 -2.40 -29.58 -20.80
N ALA A 111 -2.93 -28.40 -21.10
CA ALA A 111 -3.45 -28.08 -22.42
C ALA A 111 -2.36 -27.57 -23.37
N ARG A 112 -1.22 -27.13 -22.84
CA ARG A 112 -0.17 -26.36 -23.56
C ARG A 112 -0.73 -25.15 -24.27
N GLU A 113 -1.70 -24.51 -23.64
CA GLU A 113 -2.38 -23.32 -24.16
C GLU A 113 -2.00 -22.07 -23.38
N THR A 114 -1.87 -20.96 -24.12
CA THR A 114 -1.77 -19.62 -23.55
C THR A 114 -2.99 -18.83 -23.93
N ILE A 115 -3.72 -18.33 -22.93
CA ILE A 115 -4.92 -17.52 -23.09
C ILE A 115 -4.60 -16.08 -22.68
N ARG A 116 -4.90 -15.11 -23.55
CA ARG A 116 -4.81 -13.69 -23.21
C ARG A 116 -6.14 -13.22 -22.64
N ILE A 117 -6.10 -12.56 -21.46
CA ILE A 117 -7.28 -11.96 -20.85
C ILE A 117 -7.08 -10.45 -20.66
N GLN A 118 -8.20 -9.71 -20.72
CA GLN A 118 -8.24 -8.24 -20.61
C GLN A 118 -9.60 -7.79 -20.09
N GLY A 119 -9.68 -6.52 -19.64
CA GLY A 119 -10.94 -5.88 -19.25
C GLY A 119 -11.66 -6.61 -18.12
N ALA A 120 -12.94 -6.94 -18.32
CA ALA A 120 -13.75 -7.55 -17.27
C ALA A 120 -13.24 -8.90 -16.75
N ALA A 121 -12.55 -9.69 -17.61
CA ALA A 121 -12.00 -10.99 -17.22
C ALA A 121 -10.84 -10.89 -16.19
N LEU A 122 -10.23 -9.71 -16.03
CA LEU A 122 -9.23 -9.47 -14.99
C LEU A 122 -9.79 -9.64 -13.58
N ARG A 123 -11.12 -9.49 -13.42
CA ARG A 123 -11.82 -9.70 -12.14
C ARG A 123 -12.20 -11.15 -11.87
N ASP A 124 -12.00 -12.03 -12.85
CA ASP A 124 -12.32 -13.44 -12.66
C ASP A 124 -11.43 -14.03 -11.57
N SER A 125 -12.01 -14.99 -10.85
CA SER A 125 -11.39 -15.64 -9.71
C SER A 125 -10.17 -16.46 -10.13
N LEU A 126 -9.03 -16.18 -9.53
CA LEU A 126 -7.80 -16.96 -9.68
C LEU A 126 -7.95 -18.27 -8.91
N LEU A 127 -7.83 -19.40 -9.57
CA LEU A 127 -7.94 -20.75 -8.97
C LEU A 127 -9.22 -20.98 -8.14
N GLY A 128 -10.31 -20.26 -8.43
CA GLY A 128 -11.54 -20.35 -7.66
C GLY A 128 -11.48 -19.70 -6.26
N SER A 129 -10.44 -18.93 -5.97
CA SER A 129 -10.23 -18.16 -4.73
C SER A 129 -11.06 -16.86 -4.72
N ASP A 130 -10.96 -16.08 -3.64
CA ASP A 130 -11.50 -14.71 -3.57
C ASP A 130 -10.58 -13.68 -4.24
N VAL A 131 -9.35 -14.07 -4.54
CA VAL A 131 -8.36 -13.26 -5.26
C VAL A 131 -8.66 -13.31 -6.76
N SER A 132 -8.71 -12.17 -7.43
CA SER A 132 -8.80 -12.10 -8.88
C SER A 132 -7.42 -12.09 -9.53
N TYR A 133 -7.39 -12.24 -10.86
CA TYR A 133 -6.14 -12.05 -11.61
C TYR A 133 -5.56 -10.65 -11.41
N GLU A 134 -6.42 -9.63 -11.36
CA GLU A 134 -6.01 -8.24 -11.08
C GLU A 134 -5.40 -8.09 -9.70
N ASP A 135 -6.03 -8.63 -8.68
CA ASP A 135 -5.52 -8.55 -7.30
C ASP A 135 -4.16 -9.23 -7.14
N MET A 136 -3.96 -10.36 -7.81
CA MET A 136 -2.72 -11.12 -7.72
C MET A 136 -1.55 -10.46 -8.44
N THR A 137 -1.81 -9.83 -9.59
CA THR A 137 -0.74 -9.32 -10.45
C THR A 137 -0.53 -7.82 -10.31
N GLY A 138 -1.37 -7.13 -9.53
CA GLY A 138 -1.41 -5.67 -9.45
C GLY A 138 -1.93 -5.03 -10.74
N GLY A 139 -2.34 -3.78 -10.64
CA GLY A 139 -2.67 -2.94 -11.79
C GLY A 139 -1.48 -2.12 -12.26
N ARG A 140 -1.72 -1.25 -13.22
CA ARG A 140 -0.85 -0.11 -13.53
C ARG A 140 -0.81 0.85 -12.34
N GLY A 141 0.08 1.86 -12.39
CA GLY A 141 0.03 2.96 -11.44
C GLY A 141 -1.37 3.56 -11.36
N LEU A 142 -1.87 3.73 -10.14
CA LEU A 142 -3.26 4.16 -9.91
C LEU A 142 -3.54 5.54 -10.51
N ALA A 143 -2.52 6.39 -10.62
CA ALA A 143 -2.62 7.74 -11.14
C ALA A 143 -3.08 7.83 -12.61
N ASP A 144 -2.86 6.80 -13.41
CA ASP A 144 -3.31 6.77 -14.81
C ASP A 144 -4.81 6.48 -14.91
N ASP A 145 -5.35 5.70 -14.00
CA ASP A 145 -6.70 5.16 -14.08
C ASP A 145 -7.72 5.82 -13.14
N TYR A 146 -7.28 6.50 -12.07
CA TYR A 146 -8.17 7.00 -11.01
C TYR A 146 -7.93 8.48 -10.68
N ASP A 147 -9.02 9.14 -10.26
CA ASP A 147 -8.99 10.39 -9.51
C ASP A 147 -9.02 10.06 -8.01
N PHE A 148 -8.25 10.81 -7.19
CA PHE A 148 -8.10 10.60 -5.77
C PHE A 148 -8.76 11.71 -4.95
N GLU A 149 -9.42 11.34 -3.84
CA GLU A 149 -10.02 12.25 -2.89
C GLU A 149 -9.64 11.83 -1.46
N LEU A 150 -8.93 12.69 -0.72
CA LEU A 150 -8.68 12.49 0.71
C LEU A 150 -9.97 12.83 1.47
N VAL A 151 -10.62 11.83 2.04
CA VAL A 151 -11.88 11.97 2.79
C VAL A 151 -11.60 12.41 4.22
N GLY A 152 -10.54 11.84 4.84
CA GLY A 152 -10.19 12.12 6.21
C GLY A 152 -9.18 11.14 6.78
N GLU A 153 -9.22 11.00 8.10
CA GLU A 153 -8.40 10.02 8.83
C GLU A 153 -9.32 9.10 9.63
N GLU A 154 -8.94 7.83 9.71
CA GLU A 154 -9.63 6.81 10.50
C GLU A 154 -8.61 5.94 11.24
N THR A 155 -9.05 5.23 12.28
CA THR A 155 -8.22 4.24 12.97
C THR A 155 -8.61 2.84 12.52
N VAL A 156 -7.69 2.15 11.87
CA VAL A 156 -7.83 0.74 11.46
C VAL A 156 -6.85 -0.09 12.27
N ASP A 157 -7.34 -1.09 13.00
CA ASP A 157 -6.55 -1.99 13.86
C ASP A 157 -5.58 -1.26 14.82
N GLY A 158 -6.03 -0.11 15.36
CA GLY A 158 -5.25 0.71 16.29
C GLY A 158 -4.21 1.62 15.65
N ARG A 159 -4.12 1.68 14.32
CA ARG A 159 -3.22 2.54 13.56
C ARG A 159 -4.00 3.67 12.89
N ARG A 160 -3.44 4.87 12.93
CA ARG A 160 -4.00 6.03 12.22
C ARG A 160 -3.79 5.84 10.72
N THR A 161 -4.86 5.97 9.95
CA THR A 161 -4.84 5.81 8.49
C THR A 161 -5.46 7.02 7.81
N TYR A 162 -5.00 7.32 6.61
CA TYR A 162 -5.69 8.20 5.67
C TYR A 162 -6.76 7.41 4.93
N GLU A 163 -7.99 7.91 4.90
CA GLU A 163 -9.06 7.38 4.05
C GLU A 163 -9.03 8.11 2.72
N VAL A 164 -8.69 7.40 1.65
CA VAL A 164 -8.62 7.93 0.28
C VAL A 164 -9.62 7.20 -0.60
N LYS A 165 -10.50 7.96 -1.27
CA LYS A 165 -11.41 7.43 -2.30
C LYS A 165 -10.78 7.55 -3.67
N LEU A 166 -10.96 6.49 -4.46
CA LEU A 166 -10.51 6.36 -5.82
C LEU A 166 -11.72 6.23 -6.75
N THR A 167 -11.82 7.09 -7.76
CA THR A 167 -12.88 7.05 -8.76
C THR A 167 -12.26 6.83 -10.13
N ALA A 168 -12.66 5.75 -10.80
CA ALA A 168 -12.12 5.40 -12.10
C ALA A 168 -12.48 6.45 -13.18
N ARG A 169 -11.47 6.88 -13.94
CA ARG A 169 -11.61 7.78 -15.09
C ARG A 169 -12.16 7.06 -16.31
N THR A 170 -11.94 5.75 -16.41
CA THR A 170 -12.31 4.93 -17.56
C THR A 170 -13.23 3.76 -17.16
N THR A 171 -13.66 2.98 -18.14
CA THR A 171 -14.45 1.75 -17.92
C THR A 171 -13.59 0.48 -17.99
N ASP A 172 -12.33 0.60 -18.36
CA ASP A 172 -11.44 -0.51 -18.63
C ASP A 172 -10.66 -1.00 -17.39
N VAL A 173 -11.07 -0.52 -16.22
CA VAL A 173 -10.51 -0.92 -14.93
C VAL A 173 -11.31 -2.06 -14.27
N ALA A 174 -10.66 -2.80 -13.40
CA ALA A 174 -11.31 -3.89 -12.67
C ALA A 174 -12.40 -3.36 -11.71
N TYR A 175 -12.15 -2.26 -11.02
CA TYR A 175 -13.05 -1.69 -10.01
C TYR A 175 -13.33 -0.22 -10.30
N ALA A 176 -14.62 0.14 -10.38
CA ALA A 176 -15.02 1.50 -10.73
C ALA A 176 -14.81 2.51 -9.60
N LEU A 177 -14.94 2.07 -8.35
CA LEU A 177 -14.76 2.86 -7.14
C LEU A 177 -13.97 2.03 -6.13
N GLN A 178 -13.07 2.68 -5.40
CA GLN A 178 -12.33 2.05 -4.33
C GLN A 178 -12.21 3.00 -3.13
N THR A 179 -12.03 2.45 -1.93
CA THR A 179 -11.65 3.19 -0.74
C THR A 179 -10.43 2.53 -0.14
N TYR A 180 -9.40 3.30 0.12
CA TYR A 180 -8.14 2.84 0.70
C TYR A 180 -7.93 3.45 2.08
N TRP A 181 -7.50 2.64 3.04
CA TRP A 181 -7.02 3.05 4.35
C TRP A 181 -5.51 2.81 4.40
N ILE A 182 -4.77 3.90 4.27
CA ILE A 182 -3.32 3.92 4.15
C ILE A 182 -2.73 4.42 5.46
N ASP A 183 -1.83 3.66 6.05
CA ASP A 183 -1.17 4.01 7.30
C ASP A 183 -0.49 5.38 7.23
N ALA A 184 -0.70 6.21 8.22
CA ALA A 184 -0.20 7.58 8.23
C ALA A 184 1.30 7.70 8.57
N GLU A 185 1.92 6.62 9.03
CA GLU A 185 3.33 6.59 9.42
C GLU A 185 4.20 5.89 8.37
N ASP A 186 3.78 4.67 7.96
CA ASP A 186 4.57 3.81 7.08
C ASP A 186 4.01 3.72 5.65
N PHE A 187 2.87 4.35 5.36
CA PHE A 187 2.19 4.35 4.06
C PHE A 187 1.86 2.95 3.51
N VAL A 188 1.78 1.95 4.36
CA VAL A 188 1.27 0.62 3.97
C VAL A 188 -0.24 0.69 3.83
N LEU A 189 -0.78 0.15 2.74
CA LEU A 189 -2.21 -0.05 2.57
C LEU A 189 -2.69 -1.09 3.59
N ARG A 190 -3.46 -0.68 4.61
CA ARG A 190 -3.96 -1.57 5.67
C ARG A 190 -5.25 -2.26 5.28
N ARG A 191 -6.12 -1.53 4.59
CA ARG A 191 -7.41 -2.04 4.13
C ARG A 191 -7.77 -1.39 2.81
N SER A 192 -8.45 -2.13 1.95
CA SER A 192 -9.14 -1.57 0.78
C SER A 192 -10.51 -2.20 0.58
N GLU A 193 -11.41 -1.41 0.04
CA GLU A 193 -12.74 -1.86 -0.40
C GLU A 193 -12.93 -1.48 -1.86
N GLN A 194 -13.36 -2.45 -2.65
CA GLN A 194 -13.59 -2.30 -4.08
C GLN A 194 -15.08 -2.41 -4.39
N TYR A 195 -15.59 -1.46 -5.19
CA TYR A 195 -17.01 -1.35 -5.46
C TYR A 195 -17.31 -1.37 -6.96
N ALA A 196 -18.50 -1.87 -7.29
CA ALA A 196 -19.09 -1.66 -8.59
C ALA A 196 -19.48 -0.17 -8.78
N ARG A 197 -19.67 0.26 -10.02
CA ARG A 197 -20.16 1.62 -10.33
C ARG A 197 -21.53 1.94 -9.67
N SER A 198 -22.32 0.94 -9.33
CA SER A 198 -23.57 1.07 -8.58
C SER A 198 -23.39 1.37 -7.08
N GLY A 199 -22.15 1.37 -6.58
CA GLY A 199 -21.83 1.48 -5.16
C GLY A 199 -21.95 0.18 -4.38
N ARG A 200 -22.21 -0.97 -5.06
CA ARG A 200 -22.24 -2.27 -4.39
C ARG A 200 -20.82 -2.72 -4.07
N LEU A 201 -20.54 -3.05 -2.81
CA LEU A 201 -19.28 -3.64 -2.38
C LEU A 201 -19.07 -5.00 -3.06
N LEU A 202 -17.93 -5.17 -3.67
CA LEU A 202 -17.53 -6.38 -4.39
C LEU A 202 -16.48 -7.16 -3.63
N LYS A 203 -15.51 -6.46 -3.02
CA LYS A 203 -14.35 -7.08 -2.40
C LYS A 203 -13.81 -6.22 -1.26
N THR A 204 -13.27 -6.90 -0.26
CA THR A 204 -12.50 -6.30 0.83
C THR A 204 -11.13 -6.97 0.89
N THR A 205 -10.08 -6.16 1.05
CA THR A 205 -8.70 -6.64 1.28
C THR A 205 -8.18 -6.04 2.59
N GLU A 206 -7.57 -6.87 3.43
CA GLU A 206 -7.02 -6.50 4.72
C GLU A 206 -5.58 -6.99 4.83
N VAL A 207 -4.65 -6.13 5.22
CA VAL A 207 -3.27 -6.51 5.56
C VAL A 207 -3.21 -6.88 7.03
N LEU A 208 -3.06 -8.16 7.32
CA LEU A 208 -3.07 -8.72 8.67
C LEU A 208 -1.69 -8.66 9.33
N GLU A 209 -0.63 -8.85 8.54
CA GLU A 209 0.76 -8.88 9.00
C GLU A 209 1.67 -8.21 7.97
N THR A 210 2.78 -7.65 8.44
CA THR A 210 3.85 -7.08 7.61
C THR A 210 5.19 -7.66 8.02
N MET A 211 6.15 -7.69 7.10
CA MET A 211 7.54 -8.10 7.33
C MET A 211 8.51 -7.08 6.76
N GLN A 212 9.68 -6.96 7.37
CA GLN A 212 10.75 -6.11 6.84
C GLN A 212 11.52 -6.86 5.75
N VAL A 213 11.65 -6.25 4.57
CA VAL A 213 12.46 -6.77 3.45
C VAL A 213 13.38 -5.66 2.98
N GLY A 214 14.66 -5.71 3.35
CA GLY A 214 15.56 -4.58 3.16
C GLY A 214 15.03 -3.32 3.88
N ASP A 215 14.89 -2.23 3.15
CA ASP A 215 14.36 -0.97 3.66
C ASP A 215 12.82 -0.86 3.53
N TYR A 216 12.16 -1.87 2.98
CA TYR A 216 10.72 -1.87 2.71
C TYR A 216 9.93 -2.60 3.78
N LEU A 217 8.74 -2.10 4.11
CA LEU A 217 7.76 -2.78 4.94
C LEU A 217 6.73 -3.47 4.04
N PHE A 218 6.87 -4.79 3.91
CA PHE A 218 6.15 -5.62 2.96
C PHE A 218 4.92 -6.27 3.62
N PRO A 219 3.72 -6.28 3.01
CA PRO A 219 2.60 -7.07 3.47
C PRO A 219 2.91 -8.57 3.41
N SER A 220 2.98 -9.24 4.55
CA SER A 220 3.31 -10.67 4.62
C SER A 220 2.10 -11.58 4.75
N ARG A 221 0.97 -11.06 5.24
CA ARG A 221 -0.29 -11.79 5.29
C ARG A 221 -1.45 -10.89 4.96
N ILE A 222 -2.17 -11.23 3.91
CA ILE A 222 -3.27 -10.45 3.36
C ILE A 222 -4.49 -11.35 3.30
N ARG A 223 -5.64 -10.84 3.75
CA ARG A 223 -6.95 -11.49 3.55
C ARG A 223 -7.72 -10.77 2.47
N VAL A 224 -8.23 -11.51 1.51
CA VAL A 224 -9.14 -11.03 0.48
C VAL A 224 -10.48 -11.73 0.64
N THR A 225 -11.57 -10.97 0.64
CA THR A 225 -12.94 -11.47 0.72
C THR A 225 -13.74 -10.98 -0.47
N ASP A 226 -14.29 -11.89 -1.26
CA ASP A 226 -15.26 -11.58 -2.31
C ASP A 226 -16.65 -11.50 -1.70
N GLU A 227 -17.17 -10.27 -1.52
CA GLU A 227 -18.45 -9.98 -0.87
C GLU A 227 -19.67 -10.42 -1.72
N THR A 228 -19.42 -10.86 -2.94
CA THR A 228 -20.47 -11.42 -3.82
C THR A 228 -20.63 -12.92 -3.69
N ARG A 229 -19.72 -13.57 -2.98
CA ARG A 229 -19.66 -15.04 -2.79
C ARG A 229 -19.88 -15.41 -1.32
N ARG A 230 -20.25 -16.65 -1.08
CA ARG A 230 -20.29 -17.25 0.26
C ARG A 230 -18.98 -18.02 0.49
N SER A 231 -17.93 -17.30 0.79
CA SER A 231 -16.62 -17.85 1.17
C SER A 231 -16.23 -17.34 2.55
N ALA A 232 -15.21 -17.93 3.15
CA ALA A 232 -14.59 -17.45 4.38
C ALA A 232 -13.36 -16.59 4.09
N GLY A 233 -13.15 -16.22 2.82
CA GLY A 233 -12.03 -15.45 2.33
C GLY A 233 -10.82 -16.30 1.95
N THR A 234 -9.90 -15.68 1.23
CA THR A 234 -8.61 -16.26 0.86
C THR A 234 -7.50 -15.50 1.57
N GLU A 235 -6.59 -16.20 2.22
CA GLU A 235 -5.39 -15.59 2.77
C GLU A 235 -4.20 -15.81 1.84
N MET A 236 -3.53 -14.73 1.47
CA MET A 236 -2.24 -14.75 0.80
C MET A 236 -1.14 -14.57 1.87
N ILE A 237 -0.17 -15.47 1.88
CA ILE A 237 0.91 -15.49 2.87
C ILE A 237 2.22 -15.51 2.11
N VAL A 238 3.03 -14.48 2.31
CA VAL A 238 4.40 -14.39 1.82
C VAL A 238 5.31 -15.11 2.81
N GLU A 239 6.01 -16.13 2.34
CA GLU A 239 6.94 -16.94 3.14
C GLU A 239 8.38 -16.45 3.02
N ALA A 240 8.75 -15.95 1.83
CA ALA A 240 10.02 -15.28 1.57
C ALA A 240 9.83 -14.18 0.51
N ALA A 241 10.55 -13.09 0.64
CA ALA A 241 10.62 -12.03 -0.34
C ALA A 241 12.04 -11.48 -0.42
N GLU A 242 12.50 -11.26 -1.65
CA GLU A 242 13.77 -10.64 -1.98
C GLU A 242 13.48 -9.50 -2.95
N VAL A 243 14.06 -8.33 -2.72
CA VAL A 243 13.88 -7.14 -3.56
C VAL A 243 15.23 -6.69 -4.12
N ASP A 244 15.18 -5.98 -5.24
CA ASP A 244 16.36 -5.45 -5.94
C ASP A 244 17.39 -6.55 -6.29
N VAL A 245 16.88 -7.71 -6.70
CA VAL A 245 17.67 -8.91 -7.02
C VAL A 245 17.73 -9.18 -8.52
N ASP A 246 18.74 -9.91 -8.96
CA ASP A 246 18.82 -10.40 -10.33
C ASP A 246 17.73 -11.44 -10.59
N LEU A 247 16.94 -11.23 -11.63
CA LEU A 247 15.90 -12.17 -12.05
C LEU A 247 16.42 -13.07 -13.19
N PRO A 248 15.83 -14.27 -13.37
CA PRO A 248 16.17 -15.14 -14.50
C PRO A 248 15.98 -14.43 -15.84
N ASP A 249 16.92 -14.64 -16.78
CA ASP A 249 16.83 -14.06 -18.12
C ASP A 249 15.52 -14.46 -18.81
N GLY A 250 14.84 -13.46 -19.40
CA GLY A 250 13.61 -13.72 -20.15
C GLY A 250 12.38 -14.08 -19.33
N VAL A 251 12.44 -14.06 -17.98
CA VAL A 251 11.35 -14.49 -17.08
C VAL A 251 9.98 -13.88 -17.43
N PHE A 252 9.93 -12.70 -18.04
CA PHE A 252 8.70 -12.06 -18.50
C PHE A 252 8.46 -12.21 -20.01
N SER A 253 9.16 -13.10 -20.71
CA SER A 253 8.91 -13.35 -22.13
C SER A 253 7.73 -14.29 -22.34
N LEU A 254 7.04 -14.16 -23.48
CA LEU A 254 5.97 -15.09 -23.85
C LEU A 254 6.53 -16.47 -24.26
N GLU A 255 7.79 -16.50 -24.68
CA GLU A 255 8.48 -17.73 -25.06
C GLU A 255 8.72 -18.56 -23.81
N GLU A 256 9.30 -17.97 -22.77
CA GLU A 256 9.56 -18.64 -21.47
C GLU A 256 8.26 -19.00 -20.72
N LEU A 257 7.15 -18.35 -21.02
CA LEU A 257 5.87 -18.68 -20.41
C LEU A 257 5.44 -20.13 -20.70
N THR A 258 5.88 -20.70 -21.81
CA THR A 258 5.45 -22.02 -22.30
C THR A 258 6.49 -23.13 -22.10
N TRP A 259 7.63 -22.85 -21.46
CA TRP A 259 8.72 -23.82 -21.20
C TRP A 259 8.72 -24.37 -19.78
#